data_6e5bd720a303b5c2e8be7ce815ce9373
#
_entry.id   6e5bd720a303b5c2e8be7ce815ce9373
#
_cell.length_a   1.000
_cell.length_b   1.000
_cell.length_c   1.000
_cell.angle_alpha   90.00
_cell.angle_beta   90.00
_cell.angle_gamma   90.00
#
_symmetry.space_group_name_H-M   'P 1'
#
loop_
_entity.id
_entity.type
_entity.pdbx_description
1 polymer ?
#
loop_
_entity_poly.entity_id
_entity_poly.type
_entity_poly.pdbx_seq_one_letter_code
_entity_poly.pdbx_strand_id
1 'polypeptide(L)'
;MEVCNMKHPLFISFALVSALTATAFAQTITPTRVGPVSQYGQLITGKTSQGKGQIYGSCEGVKDGAEVQVRGMSLYWSLMPQAVEFWSEEGITTMVNDMKIQIVRAAMATGNEDWQGGYKGYASDPNTQKNLVKTVVEAAIKNDIYVIIDWHSHQANKQTDAAKNFFKEMAETYGQYDNVIFEVFNEPEQISWSEVKNYANQVIEVIRQYSDNLVLVGNPSWDQNPSDAIGNEVTDPKNNTAYTLHYYANSHNWEGSYQWGESEGLKGEKAMNAGLSVFISEWGTGDANGGGNPDQGRNTKWQEYINKHKLSWANWSASYISEGTAAFQTGSSKTSLQYTTSGNLVKGYLESNPTTYKACHDVGPESSSSVIAIPLYKSSDHFNISFVSGKLALQSTGSGVTKIEVFDLLGNTRLTKEEQLPSGNHLIDMTSLSAGKYLARVRQGANSRQVRFEVR
;
A
#
# COMPACT_ATOMS: atom_id res chain seq x y z
N MET A 1 43.22 54.93 -57.07
CA MET A 1 42.08 54.04 -57.10
C MET A 1 42.12 53.23 -55.79
N GLU A 2 41.45 53.81 -54.78
CA GLU A 2 41.35 53.19 -53.45
C GLU A 2 40.12 52.30 -53.42
N VAL A 3 40.31 51.05 -52.96
CA VAL A 3 39.22 50.10 -52.75
C VAL A 3 38.89 50.10 -51.25
N CYS A 4 37.70 50.60 -50.94
CA CYS A 4 37.15 50.71 -49.61
C CYS A 4 36.66 49.33 -49.15
N ASN A 5 37.26 48.75 -48.12
CA ASN A 5 36.89 47.50 -47.47
C ASN A 5 35.93 47.81 -46.30
N MET A 6 34.61 47.58 -46.49
CA MET A 6 33.63 47.61 -45.39
C MET A 6 33.51 46.22 -44.75
N LYS A 7 33.96 46.10 -43.52
CA LYS A 7 33.70 44.91 -42.66
C LYS A 7 32.33 45.07 -41.96
N HIS A 8 31.41 44.20 -42.30
CA HIS A 8 30.14 44.05 -41.51
C HIS A 8 30.40 43.16 -40.28
N PRO A 9 29.98 43.54 -39.07
CA PRO A 9 29.98 42.64 -37.95
C PRO A 9 28.76 41.70 -37.98
N LEU A 10 29.03 40.41 -37.92
CA LEU A 10 28.00 39.35 -37.83
C LEU A 10 27.48 39.33 -36.37
N PHE A 11 26.23 39.79 -36.17
CA PHE A 11 25.55 39.61 -34.89
C PHE A 11 24.99 38.18 -34.84
N ILE A 12 25.62 37.31 -34.01
CA ILE A 12 25.06 35.99 -33.69
C ILE A 12 24.11 36.20 -32.52
N SER A 13 22.81 36.17 -32.80
CA SER A 13 21.77 36.10 -31.78
C SER A 13 21.68 34.68 -31.22
N PHE A 14 22.16 34.50 -30.01
CA PHE A 14 21.89 33.29 -29.21
C PHE A 14 20.42 33.36 -28.72
N ALA A 15 19.53 32.60 -29.34
CA ALA A 15 18.20 32.33 -28.81
C ALA A 15 18.34 31.31 -27.68
N LEU A 16 18.22 31.77 -26.42
CA LEU A 16 18.13 30.91 -25.26
C LEU A 16 16.76 30.23 -25.30
N VAL A 17 16.71 28.97 -25.75
CA VAL A 17 15.50 28.12 -25.62
C VAL A 17 15.49 27.61 -24.17
N SER A 18 14.76 28.31 -23.32
CA SER A 18 14.42 27.79 -22.00
C SER A 18 13.41 26.65 -22.16
N ALA A 19 13.90 25.40 -22.05
CA ALA A 19 13.05 24.24 -21.92
C ALA A 19 12.30 24.33 -20.57
N LEU A 20 11.06 24.77 -20.59
CA LEU A 20 10.15 24.58 -19.46
C LEU A 20 9.87 23.06 -19.37
N THR A 21 10.56 22.38 -18.48
CA THR A 21 10.14 21.06 -18.01
C THR A 21 8.89 21.28 -17.16
N ALA A 22 7.73 21.08 -17.77
CA ALA A 22 6.48 20.95 -17.02
C ALA A 22 6.58 19.67 -16.18
N THR A 23 6.91 19.80 -14.90
CA THR A 23 6.69 18.73 -13.94
C THR A 23 5.19 18.55 -13.81
N ALA A 24 4.67 17.50 -14.44
CA ALA A 24 3.29 17.07 -14.25
C ALA A 24 3.16 16.66 -12.78
N PHE A 25 2.48 17.50 -11.99
CA PHE A 25 2.11 17.11 -10.63
C PHE A 25 1.13 15.94 -10.72
N ALA A 26 1.48 14.80 -10.15
CA ALA A 26 0.56 13.69 -10.01
C ALA A 26 -0.70 14.20 -9.31
N GLN A 27 -1.86 13.99 -9.92
CA GLN A 27 -3.14 14.41 -9.36
C GLN A 27 -3.38 13.64 -8.05
N THR A 28 -3.55 14.34 -6.94
CA THR A 28 -3.85 13.71 -5.65
C THR A 28 -5.19 12.99 -5.73
N ILE A 29 -5.19 11.68 -5.50
CA ILE A 29 -6.41 10.88 -5.49
C ILE A 29 -7.06 11.05 -4.12
N THR A 30 -8.35 11.39 -4.13
CA THR A 30 -9.12 11.62 -2.89
C THR A 30 -10.15 10.51 -2.71
N PRO A 31 -10.28 9.93 -1.50
CA PRO A 31 -11.35 8.99 -1.20
C PRO A 31 -12.73 9.59 -1.46
N THR A 32 -13.65 8.77 -1.96
CA THR A 32 -15.06 9.14 -2.21
C THR A 32 -15.98 8.73 -1.06
N ARG A 33 -15.45 8.00 -0.08
CA ARG A 33 -16.14 7.51 1.11
C ARG A 33 -15.18 7.45 2.30
N VAL A 34 -15.71 7.28 3.49
CA VAL A 34 -14.94 6.93 4.68
C VAL A 34 -14.91 5.41 4.80
N GLY A 35 -13.74 4.83 4.80
CA GLY A 35 -13.49 3.39 4.85
C GLY A 35 -12.48 3.01 5.93
N PRO A 36 -11.92 1.78 5.86
CA PRO A 36 -10.98 1.30 6.87
C PRO A 36 -9.69 2.13 6.94
N VAL A 37 -9.21 2.70 5.83
CA VAL A 37 -7.98 3.50 5.84
C VAL A 37 -8.18 4.82 6.59
N SER A 38 -9.28 5.52 6.34
CA SER A 38 -9.63 6.72 7.11
C SER A 38 -9.76 6.43 8.61
N GLN A 39 -10.19 5.22 9.00
CA GLN A 39 -10.36 4.84 10.39
C GLN A 39 -9.06 4.39 11.05
N TYR A 40 -8.25 3.58 10.36
CA TYR A 40 -7.08 2.94 10.96
C TYR A 40 -5.75 3.63 10.60
N GLY A 41 -5.73 4.44 9.54
CA GLY A 41 -4.51 5.02 8.99
C GLY A 41 -3.62 3.97 8.31
N GLN A 42 -2.33 4.26 8.23
CA GLN A 42 -1.33 3.31 7.74
C GLN A 42 -1.26 2.06 8.63
N LEU A 43 -1.19 0.88 8.03
CA LEU A 43 -0.91 -0.34 8.78
C LEU A 43 0.55 -0.38 9.20
N ILE A 44 0.77 -0.65 10.49
CA ILE A 44 2.10 -0.69 11.09
C ILE A 44 2.30 -1.98 11.88
N THR A 45 3.53 -2.48 11.88
CA THR A 45 3.92 -3.61 12.72
C THR A 45 4.14 -3.16 14.16
N GLY A 46 3.83 -4.03 15.09
CA GLY A 46 4.01 -3.78 16.52
C GLY A 46 3.98 -5.06 17.33
N LYS A 47 3.99 -4.92 18.66
CA LYS A 47 3.94 -6.04 19.59
C LYS A 47 2.85 -5.84 20.63
N THR A 48 2.16 -6.92 20.97
CA THR A 48 1.23 -6.94 22.11
C THR A 48 1.99 -6.72 23.42
N SER A 49 1.28 -6.49 24.52
CA SER A 49 1.87 -6.42 25.86
C SER A 49 2.63 -7.70 26.29
N GLN A 50 2.36 -8.82 25.61
CA GLN A 50 3.04 -10.10 25.81
C GLN A 50 4.23 -10.29 24.86
N GLY A 51 4.57 -9.28 24.05
CA GLY A 51 5.67 -9.33 23.10
C GLY A 51 5.35 -10.03 21.77
N LYS A 52 4.10 -10.45 21.56
CA LYS A 52 3.65 -11.12 20.33
C LYS A 52 3.54 -10.11 19.18
N GLY A 53 4.12 -10.44 18.02
CA GLY A 53 4.03 -9.61 16.84
C GLY A 53 2.59 -9.47 16.32
N GLN A 54 2.22 -8.26 15.91
CA GLN A 54 0.88 -7.92 15.47
C GLN A 54 0.87 -6.75 14.48
N ILE A 55 -0.29 -6.54 13.81
CA ILE A 55 -0.55 -5.38 12.97
C ILE A 55 -1.47 -4.41 13.72
N TYR A 56 -1.12 -3.12 13.65
CA TYR A 56 -1.86 -2.00 14.23
C TYR A 56 -2.13 -0.95 13.15
N GLY A 57 -3.03 -0.02 13.45
CA GLY A 57 -3.21 1.20 12.66
C GLY A 57 -2.37 2.34 13.23
N SER A 58 -1.95 3.26 12.39
CA SER A 58 -1.21 4.46 12.80
C SER A 58 -2.11 5.56 13.36
N CYS A 59 -3.42 5.40 13.26
CA CYS A 59 -4.40 6.37 13.73
C CYS A 59 -4.40 6.48 15.27
N GLU A 60 -4.40 7.71 15.81
CA GLU A 60 -4.29 7.94 17.25
C GLU A 60 -5.42 7.32 18.09
N GLY A 61 -6.64 7.21 17.53
CA GLY A 61 -7.77 6.54 18.18
C GLY A 61 -7.62 5.01 18.26
N VAL A 62 -6.62 4.42 17.62
CA VAL A 62 -6.29 2.99 17.65
C VAL A 62 -5.12 2.70 18.59
N LYS A 63 -4.46 3.75 19.13
CA LYS A 63 -3.31 3.61 20.06
C LYS A 63 -3.63 2.93 21.39
N ASP A 64 -4.88 2.72 21.73
CA ASP A 64 -5.28 1.96 22.94
C ASP A 64 -5.07 0.45 22.80
N GLY A 65 -4.27 0.03 21.82
CA GLY A 65 -3.77 -1.34 21.71
C GLY A 65 -4.69 -2.32 21.02
N ALA A 66 -5.70 -1.84 20.30
CA ALA A 66 -6.52 -2.71 19.45
C ALA A 66 -5.75 -3.10 18.19
N GLU A 67 -5.45 -4.38 18.04
CA GLU A 67 -4.90 -4.94 16.83
C GLU A 67 -5.89 -4.72 15.66
N VAL A 68 -5.38 -4.31 14.51
CA VAL A 68 -6.17 -4.14 13.31
C VAL A 68 -6.17 -5.44 12.50
N GLN A 69 -7.37 -5.89 12.14
CA GLN A 69 -7.57 -7.01 11.21
C GLN A 69 -8.37 -6.50 10.00
N VAL A 70 -7.76 -6.51 8.81
CA VAL A 70 -8.42 -6.18 7.56
C VAL A 70 -8.57 -7.42 6.68
N ARG A 71 -9.70 -7.55 5.98
CA ARG A 71 -10.11 -8.77 5.27
C ARG A 71 -10.58 -8.42 3.87
N GLY A 72 -10.20 -9.22 2.88
CA GLY A 72 -10.65 -8.95 1.52
C GLY A 72 -10.26 -10.01 0.50
N MET A 73 -10.07 -9.59 -0.73
CA MET A 73 -9.86 -10.46 -1.87
C MET A 73 -8.51 -10.21 -2.54
N SER A 74 -7.87 -11.29 -3.00
CA SER A 74 -6.83 -11.21 -4.01
C SER A 74 -7.46 -11.27 -5.39
N LEU A 75 -7.08 -10.36 -6.28
CA LEU A 75 -7.32 -10.55 -7.70
C LEU A 75 -6.49 -11.75 -8.17
N TYR A 76 -7.02 -12.50 -9.14
CA TYR A 76 -6.24 -13.53 -9.84
C TYR A 76 -5.20 -12.87 -10.75
N TRP A 77 -4.21 -13.61 -11.23
CA TRP A 77 -3.10 -13.09 -12.04
C TRP A 77 -3.53 -12.09 -13.10
N SER A 78 -2.88 -10.95 -13.11
CA SER A 78 -3.18 -9.83 -14.02
C SER A 78 -3.15 -10.16 -15.52
N LEU A 79 -2.48 -11.25 -15.91
CA LEU A 79 -2.37 -11.72 -17.28
C LEU A 79 -3.54 -12.61 -17.75
N MET A 80 -4.42 -13.05 -16.82
CA MET A 80 -5.46 -14.03 -17.14
C MET A 80 -6.76 -13.38 -17.62
N PRO A 81 -7.29 -13.78 -18.80
CA PRO A 81 -8.53 -13.21 -19.34
C PRO A 81 -9.75 -13.33 -18.41
N GLN A 82 -9.83 -14.41 -17.60
CA GLN A 82 -10.90 -14.67 -16.66
C GLN A 82 -10.84 -13.82 -15.37
N ALA A 83 -9.84 -12.94 -15.27
CA ALA A 83 -9.63 -12.10 -14.10
C ALA A 83 -9.50 -10.62 -14.45
N VAL A 84 -8.97 -10.29 -15.63
CA VAL A 84 -8.56 -8.92 -16.00
C VAL A 84 -9.70 -7.91 -15.94
N GLU A 85 -10.95 -8.31 -16.13
CA GLU A 85 -12.08 -7.40 -16.02
C GLU A 85 -12.31 -6.89 -14.58
N PHE A 86 -11.89 -7.66 -13.56
CA PHE A 86 -11.95 -7.24 -12.16
C PHE A 86 -10.80 -6.29 -11.77
N TRP A 87 -9.76 -6.17 -12.60
CA TRP A 87 -8.68 -5.19 -12.49
C TRP A 87 -9.15 -3.82 -12.98
N SER A 88 -10.27 -3.35 -12.48
CA SER A 88 -10.93 -2.11 -12.90
C SER A 88 -11.53 -1.38 -11.71
N GLU A 89 -11.73 -0.06 -11.85
CA GLU A 89 -12.36 0.74 -10.79
C GLU A 89 -13.75 0.20 -10.44
N GLU A 90 -14.54 -0.15 -11.46
CA GLU A 90 -15.87 -0.72 -11.23
C GLU A 90 -15.81 -2.08 -10.52
N GLY A 91 -14.87 -2.96 -10.92
CA GLY A 91 -14.70 -4.27 -10.29
C GLY A 91 -14.35 -4.16 -8.80
N ILE A 92 -13.39 -3.31 -8.46
CA ILE A 92 -13.03 -3.04 -7.05
C ILE A 92 -14.21 -2.43 -6.30
N THR A 93 -14.88 -1.42 -6.85
CA THR A 93 -16.03 -0.77 -6.21
C THR A 93 -17.18 -1.76 -5.99
N THR A 94 -17.43 -2.67 -6.94
CA THR A 94 -18.45 -3.70 -6.81
C THR A 94 -18.10 -4.67 -5.67
N MET A 95 -16.86 -5.13 -5.56
CA MET A 95 -16.42 -5.97 -4.44
C MET A 95 -16.51 -5.26 -3.09
N VAL A 96 -16.18 -3.98 -3.02
CA VAL A 96 -16.35 -3.18 -1.78
C VAL A 96 -17.82 -3.11 -1.36
N ASN A 97 -18.72 -2.87 -2.31
CA ASN A 97 -20.15 -2.69 -2.01
C ASN A 97 -20.85 -4.03 -1.70
N ASP A 98 -20.56 -5.08 -2.45
CA ASP A 98 -21.28 -6.35 -2.37
C ASP A 98 -20.63 -7.36 -1.40
N MET A 99 -19.29 -7.42 -1.36
CA MET A 99 -18.55 -8.32 -0.48
C MET A 99 -18.00 -7.63 0.79
N LYS A 100 -18.05 -6.31 0.86
CA LYS A 100 -17.52 -5.52 2.00
C LYS A 100 -16.03 -5.73 2.26
N ILE A 101 -15.24 -5.84 1.19
CA ILE A 101 -13.78 -5.98 1.31
C ILE A 101 -13.17 -4.71 1.91
N GLN A 102 -12.17 -4.88 2.77
CA GLN A 102 -11.37 -3.83 3.38
C GLN A 102 -9.99 -3.71 2.73
N ILE A 103 -9.59 -4.72 1.98
CA ILE A 103 -8.31 -4.82 1.29
C ILE A 103 -8.49 -5.57 -0.03
N VAL A 104 -7.72 -5.18 -1.03
CA VAL A 104 -7.57 -5.91 -2.28
C VAL A 104 -6.09 -6.19 -2.54
N ARG A 105 -5.74 -7.38 -3.04
CA ARG A 105 -4.39 -7.72 -3.47
C ARG A 105 -4.30 -7.73 -4.99
N ALA A 106 -3.38 -6.94 -5.52
CA ALA A 106 -3.10 -6.85 -6.94
C ALA A 106 -1.96 -7.81 -7.31
N ALA A 107 -2.29 -9.06 -7.58
CA ALA A 107 -1.36 -10.14 -7.93
C ALA A 107 -0.81 -9.97 -9.36
N MET A 108 0.16 -9.04 -9.53
CA MET A 108 0.74 -8.73 -10.83
C MET A 108 1.70 -9.82 -11.29
N ALA A 109 1.29 -10.60 -12.27
CA ALA A 109 2.09 -11.69 -12.80
C ALA A 109 3.29 -11.17 -13.62
N THR A 110 4.46 -11.76 -13.37
CA THR A 110 5.69 -11.35 -14.06
C THR A 110 5.81 -11.93 -15.45
N GLY A 111 5.24 -13.12 -15.71
CA GLY A 111 5.28 -13.79 -17.00
C GLY A 111 6.63 -14.41 -17.36
N ASN A 112 7.47 -14.67 -16.35
CA ASN A 112 8.79 -15.25 -16.53
C ASN A 112 8.88 -16.72 -16.11
N GLU A 113 7.83 -17.25 -15.49
CA GLU A 113 7.77 -18.64 -15.02
C GLU A 113 6.96 -19.52 -15.98
N ASP A 114 7.35 -20.78 -16.14
CA ASP A 114 6.72 -21.75 -17.06
C ASP A 114 5.24 -21.99 -16.75
N TRP A 115 4.84 -21.92 -15.49
CA TRP A 115 3.47 -22.12 -15.04
C TRP A 115 2.50 -21.01 -15.48
N GLN A 116 3.00 -19.85 -15.91
CA GLN A 116 2.18 -18.73 -16.40
C GLN A 116 1.65 -18.94 -17.84
N GLY A 117 1.94 -20.08 -18.47
CA GLY A 117 1.28 -20.52 -19.70
C GLY A 117 1.52 -19.66 -20.94
N GLY A 118 2.59 -18.87 -20.97
CA GLY A 118 2.95 -18.02 -22.12
C GLY A 118 2.09 -16.77 -22.28
N TYR A 119 1.23 -16.43 -21.31
CA TYR A 119 0.54 -15.13 -21.28
C TYR A 119 1.52 -13.99 -21.01
N LYS A 120 1.17 -12.79 -21.49
CA LYS A 120 2.03 -11.60 -21.36
C LYS A 120 1.93 -11.00 -19.97
N GLY A 121 2.93 -11.29 -19.12
CA GLY A 121 3.12 -10.61 -17.85
C GLY A 121 4.07 -9.41 -17.96
N TYR A 122 4.57 -8.94 -16.81
CA TYR A 122 5.44 -7.77 -16.73
C TYR A 122 6.70 -7.85 -17.62
N ALA A 123 7.32 -9.01 -17.71
CA ALA A 123 8.53 -9.20 -18.53
C ALA A 123 8.30 -8.92 -20.03
N SER A 124 7.10 -9.19 -20.54
CA SER A 124 6.74 -9.05 -21.95
C SER A 124 6.01 -7.75 -22.25
N ASP A 125 5.24 -7.23 -21.28
CA ASP A 125 4.45 -6.02 -21.41
C ASP A 125 4.37 -5.22 -20.09
N PRO A 126 5.49 -4.62 -19.66
CA PRO A 126 5.57 -3.93 -18.38
C PRO A 126 4.59 -2.73 -18.27
N ASN A 127 4.29 -2.08 -19.38
CA ASN A 127 3.41 -0.90 -19.34
C ASN A 127 1.96 -1.29 -19.08
N THR A 128 1.42 -2.31 -19.76
CA THR A 128 0.07 -2.82 -19.49
C THR A 128 -0.03 -3.31 -18.05
N GLN A 129 0.94 -4.09 -17.57
CA GLN A 129 0.91 -4.63 -16.22
C GLN A 129 0.98 -3.53 -15.16
N LYS A 130 1.83 -2.53 -15.31
CA LYS A 130 1.87 -1.35 -14.43
C LYS A 130 0.56 -0.57 -14.44
N ASN A 131 -0.05 -0.40 -15.59
CA ASN A 131 -1.33 0.32 -15.70
C ASN A 131 -2.48 -0.43 -15.00
N LEU A 132 -2.52 -1.76 -15.08
CA LEU A 132 -3.47 -2.57 -14.33
C LEU A 132 -3.29 -2.37 -12.82
N VAL A 133 -2.05 -2.47 -12.32
CA VAL A 133 -1.74 -2.21 -10.90
C VAL A 133 -2.16 -0.80 -10.49
N LYS A 134 -1.80 0.22 -11.26
CA LYS A 134 -2.19 1.62 -11.00
C LYS A 134 -3.71 1.78 -10.93
N THR A 135 -4.44 1.16 -11.84
CA THR A 135 -5.92 1.17 -11.83
C THR A 135 -6.47 0.60 -10.52
N VAL A 136 -5.94 -0.53 -10.05
CA VAL A 136 -6.38 -1.15 -8.79
C VAL A 136 -6.01 -0.28 -7.59
N VAL A 137 -4.80 0.27 -7.55
CA VAL A 137 -4.33 1.16 -6.47
C VAL A 137 -5.22 2.41 -6.38
N GLU A 138 -5.48 3.06 -7.50
CA GLU A 138 -6.30 4.26 -7.55
C GLU A 138 -7.76 3.98 -7.17
N ALA A 139 -8.30 2.84 -7.60
CA ALA A 139 -9.63 2.38 -7.18
C ALA A 139 -9.70 2.09 -5.68
N ALA A 140 -8.67 1.48 -5.10
CA ALA A 140 -8.59 1.23 -3.68
C ALA A 140 -8.53 2.53 -2.87
N ILE A 141 -7.72 3.51 -3.30
CA ILE A 141 -7.65 4.84 -2.67
C ILE A 141 -9.02 5.53 -2.74
N LYS A 142 -9.69 5.55 -3.89
CA LYS A 142 -11.03 6.14 -4.04
C LYS A 142 -12.07 5.47 -3.15
N ASN A 143 -11.98 4.16 -2.95
CA ASN A 143 -12.88 3.40 -2.07
C ASN A 143 -12.44 3.38 -0.60
N ASP A 144 -11.31 4.02 -0.28
CA ASP A 144 -10.75 4.11 1.08
C ASP A 144 -10.47 2.73 1.71
N ILE A 145 -10.02 1.77 0.90
CA ILE A 145 -9.58 0.44 1.30
C ILE A 145 -8.07 0.28 1.12
N TYR A 146 -7.48 -0.73 1.76
CA TYR A 146 -6.08 -1.08 1.57
C TYR A 146 -5.85 -1.79 0.24
N VAL A 147 -4.63 -1.71 -0.28
CA VAL A 147 -4.20 -2.41 -1.48
C VAL A 147 -2.79 -2.98 -1.31
N ILE A 148 -2.64 -4.27 -1.60
CA ILE A 148 -1.33 -4.92 -1.69
C ILE A 148 -0.87 -4.85 -3.14
N ILE A 149 0.27 -4.22 -3.38
CA ILE A 149 0.98 -4.25 -4.66
C ILE A 149 1.94 -5.44 -4.61
N ASP A 150 1.60 -6.50 -5.31
CA ASP A 150 2.31 -7.78 -5.26
C ASP A 150 3.12 -8.03 -6.54
N TRP A 151 4.43 -8.31 -6.36
CA TRP A 151 5.28 -8.90 -7.38
C TRP A 151 5.03 -10.41 -7.41
N HIS A 152 4.02 -10.82 -8.20
CA HIS A 152 3.49 -12.17 -8.20
C HIS A 152 4.38 -13.13 -8.98
N SER A 153 5.41 -13.63 -8.32
CA SER A 153 6.42 -14.53 -8.87
C SER A 153 6.87 -15.55 -7.83
N HIS A 154 7.15 -16.78 -8.26
CA HIS A 154 7.83 -17.80 -7.44
C HIS A 154 9.34 -17.68 -7.50
N GLN A 155 9.89 -16.86 -8.42
CA GLN A 155 11.32 -16.73 -8.69
C GLN A 155 11.76 -15.25 -8.70
N ALA A 156 11.19 -14.42 -7.83
CA ALA A 156 11.50 -12.99 -7.76
C ALA A 156 12.99 -12.72 -7.49
N ASN A 157 13.67 -13.62 -6.76
CA ASN A 157 15.12 -13.55 -6.53
C ASN A 157 15.95 -13.58 -7.83
N LYS A 158 15.39 -14.13 -8.93
CA LYS A 158 16.01 -14.10 -10.26
C LYS A 158 15.61 -12.87 -11.09
N GLN A 159 14.72 -12.03 -10.56
CA GLN A 159 14.14 -10.85 -11.24
C GLN A 159 14.44 -9.54 -10.48
N THR A 160 15.48 -9.51 -9.65
CA THR A 160 15.76 -8.44 -8.67
C THR A 160 15.76 -7.05 -9.29
N ASP A 161 16.44 -6.83 -10.42
CA ASP A 161 16.50 -5.49 -11.04
C ASP A 161 15.15 -5.03 -11.59
N ALA A 162 14.37 -5.95 -12.17
CA ALA A 162 13.03 -5.67 -12.66
C ALA A 162 12.09 -5.32 -11.50
N ALA A 163 12.13 -6.07 -10.41
CA ALA A 163 11.37 -5.82 -9.20
C ALA A 163 11.74 -4.47 -8.56
N LYS A 164 13.03 -4.15 -8.43
CA LYS A 164 13.51 -2.84 -7.93
C LYS A 164 12.98 -1.69 -8.76
N ASN A 165 13.02 -1.78 -10.08
CA ASN A 165 12.50 -0.75 -10.97
C ASN A 165 10.98 -0.58 -10.84
N PHE A 166 10.25 -1.68 -10.74
CA PHE A 166 8.80 -1.66 -10.52
C PHE A 166 8.44 -1.02 -9.17
N PHE A 167 9.01 -1.50 -8.08
CA PHE A 167 8.71 -0.99 -6.75
C PHE A 167 9.17 0.45 -6.54
N LYS A 168 10.27 0.86 -7.19
CA LYS A 168 10.66 2.27 -7.22
C LYS A 168 9.53 3.14 -7.78
N GLU A 169 9.01 2.80 -8.97
CA GLU A 169 7.93 3.56 -9.62
C GLU A 169 6.66 3.56 -8.76
N MET A 170 6.28 2.41 -8.20
CA MET A 170 5.09 2.29 -7.35
C MET A 170 5.23 3.07 -6.05
N ALA A 171 6.37 2.98 -5.38
CA ALA A 171 6.62 3.69 -4.12
C ALA A 171 6.76 5.21 -4.34
N GLU A 172 7.41 5.65 -5.42
CA GLU A 172 7.50 7.06 -5.78
C GLU A 172 6.12 7.66 -6.10
N THR A 173 5.25 6.90 -6.74
CA THR A 173 3.92 7.35 -7.15
C THR A 173 2.90 7.29 -6.02
N TYR A 174 2.87 6.21 -5.26
CA TYR A 174 1.80 5.91 -4.31
C TYR A 174 2.27 5.71 -2.86
N GLY A 175 3.55 5.76 -2.59
CA GLY A 175 4.10 5.49 -1.26
C GLY A 175 3.67 6.46 -0.15
N GLN A 176 3.05 7.59 -0.50
CA GLN A 176 2.48 8.55 0.43
C GLN A 176 1.04 8.22 0.86
N TYR A 177 0.38 7.24 0.24
CA TYR A 177 -0.98 6.84 0.58
C TYR A 177 -0.95 5.72 1.62
N ASP A 178 -1.62 5.92 2.75
CA ASP A 178 -1.75 4.92 3.82
C ASP A 178 -2.45 3.62 3.38
N ASN A 179 -3.13 3.68 2.22
CA ASN A 179 -3.77 2.54 1.57
C ASN A 179 -2.79 1.46 1.11
N VAL A 180 -1.54 1.83 0.77
CA VAL A 180 -0.63 0.99 -0.02
C VAL A 180 0.21 0.10 0.88
N ILE A 181 0.29 -1.16 0.51
CA ILE A 181 1.15 -2.19 1.10
C ILE A 181 1.97 -2.80 -0.03
N PHE A 182 3.24 -3.08 0.19
CA PHE A 182 4.12 -3.66 -0.82
C PHE A 182 4.42 -5.12 -0.48
N GLU A 183 4.09 -6.05 -1.37
CA GLU A 183 4.47 -7.46 -1.24
C GLU A 183 5.57 -7.77 -2.25
N VAL A 184 6.78 -7.96 -1.73
CA VAL A 184 7.98 -7.95 -2.59
C VAL A 184 8.28 -9.31 -3.22
N PHE A 185 7.72 -10.39 -2.70
CA PHE A 185 7.91 -11.75 -3.22
C PHE A 185 6.68 -12.59 -2.88
N ASN A 186 5.89 -12.97 -3.90
CA ASN A 186 4.64 -13.72 -3.69
C ASN A 186 4.88 -15.04 -2.95
N GLU A 187 5.54 -15.99 -3.59
CA GLU A 187 5.72 -17.34 -3.05
C GLU A 187 7.11 -17.92 -3.41
N PRO A 188 8.12 -17.64 -2.57
CA PRO A 188 9.42 -18.29 -2.76
C PRO A 188 9.28 -19.82 -2.75
N GLU A 189 9.82 -20.46 -3.77
CA GLU A 189 9.87 -21.93 -3.85
C GLU A 189 10.76 -22.53 -2.73
N GLN A 190 11.29 -23.72 -2.93
CA GLN A 190 12.21 -24.39 -1.99
C GLN A 190 13.62 -23.79 -2.07
N ILE A 191 13.75 -22.52 -1.77
CA ILE A 191 15.02 -21.80 -1.66
C ILE A 191 15.31 -21.46 -0.20
N SER A 192 16.54 -21.06 0.10
CA SER A 192 16.90 -20.72 1.48
C SER A 192 16.31 -19.38 1.90
N TRP A 193 16.01 -19.23 3.20
CA TRP A 193 15.64 -17.94 3.77
C TRP A 193 16.70 -16.84 3.48
N SER A 194 17.98 -17.20 3.46
CA SER A 194 19.06 -16.27 3.15
C SER A 194 18.95 -15.68 1.73
N GLU A 195 18.50 -16.47 0.76
CA GLU A 195 18.27 -15.98 -0.61
C GLU A 195 17.08 -15.06 -0.67
N VAL A 196 15.96 -15.41 -0.01
CA VAL A 196 14.77 -14.54 0.10
C VAL A 196 15.14 -13.22 0.77
N LYS A 197 15.82 -13.28 1.92
CA LYS A 197 16.26 -12.11 2.67
C LYS A 197 17.16 -11.20 1.84
N ASN A 198 18.13 -11.78 1.11
CA ASN A 198 19.06 -11.00 0.28
C ASN A 198 18.33 -10.24 -0.84
N TYR A 199 17.35 -10.88 -1.47
CA TYR A 199 16.49 -10.23 -2.45
C TYR A 199 15.63 -9.16 -1.81
N ALA A 200 14.90 -9.50 -0.73
CA ALA A 200 13.98 -8.60 -0.06
C ALA A 200 14.67 -7.33 0.45
N ASN A 201 15.88 -7.43 1.04
CA ASN A 201 16.64 -6.29 1.50
C ASN A 201 16.92 -5.27 0.39
N GLN A 202 17.25 -5.74 -0.83
CA GLN A 202 17.53 -4.86 -1.97
C GLN A 202 16.27 -4.13 -2.47
N VAL A 203 15.11 -4.80 -2.44
CA VAL A 203 13.83 -4.19 -2.85
C VAL A 203 13.33 -3.23 -1.76
N ILE A 204 13.40 -3.62 -0.49
CA ILE A 204 13.03 -2.77 0.66
C ILE A 204 13.85 -1.48 0.65
N GLU A 205 15.16 -1.55 0.41
CA GLU A 205 16.02 -0.37 0.32
C GLU A 205 15.50 0.66 -0.70
N VAL A 206 15.00 0.19 -1.84
CA VAL A 206 14.42 1.05 -2.88
C VAL A 206 13.08 1.63 -2.45
N ILE A 207 12.19 0.82 -1.88
CA ILE A 207 10.88 1.27 -1.39
C ILE A 207 11.07 2.35 -0.31
N ARG A 208 12.02 2.17 0.62
CA ARG A 208 12.25 3.05 1.77
C ARG A 208 12.81 4.42 1.41
N GLN A 209 13.21 4.64 0.15
CA GLN A 209 13.53 5.97 -0.35
C GLN A 209 12.27 6.85 -0.52
N TYR A 210 11.08 6.24 -0.64
CA TYR A 210 9.84 6.93 -0.98
C TYR A 210 8.68 6.66 -0.02
N SER A 211 8.73 5.59 0.77
CA SER A 211 7.59 5.13 1.57
C SER A 211 8.00 4.45 2.88
N ASP A 212 7.22 4.72 3.93
CA ASP A 212 7.29 4.05 5.23
C ASP A 212 6.19 2.96 5.37
N ASN A 213 5.40 2.73 4.33
CA ASN A 213 4.28 1.81 4.34
C ASN A 213 4.70 0.37 4.62
N LEU A 214 3.74 -0.44 5.08
CA LEU A 214 3.94 -1.85 5.39
C LEU A 214 4.51 -2.60 4.17
N VAL A 215 5.58 -3.37 4.40
CA VAL A 215 6.14 -4.29 3.42
C VAL A 215 5.86 -5.72 3.87
N LEU A 216 5.37 -6.55 2.96
CA LEU A 216 5.18 -7.98 3.15
C LEU A 216 6.32 -8.72 2.46
N VAL A 217 6.91 -9.67 3.18
CA VAL A 217 8.03 -10.49 2.69
C VAL A 217 7.64 -11.95 2.70
N GLY A 218 7.70 -12.56 1.53
CA GLY A 218 7.52 -13.99 1.37
C GLY A 218 8.60 -14.81 2.08
N ASN A 219 8.36 -16.10 2.22
CA ASN A 219 9.29 -17.02 2.88
C ASN A 219 9.30 -18.40 2.19
N PRO A 220 10.33 -19.25 2.45
CA PRO A 220 10.50 -20.51 1.75
C PRO A 220 9.28 -21.43 1.79
N SER A 221 9.19 -22.29 0.78
CA SER A 221 8.11 -23.28 0.62
C SER A 221 6.73 -22.63 0.46
N TRP A 222 6.62 -21.68 -0.48
CA TRP A 222 5.36 -21.03 -0.86
C TRP A 222 4.68 -20.35 0.34
N ASP A 223 5.45 -19.54 1.07
CA ASP A 223 5.00 -18.76 2.24
C ASP A 223 4.44 -19.60 3.41
N GLN A 224 4.92 -20.83 3.55
CA GLN A 224 4.50 -21.72 4.63
C GLN A 224 5.44 -21.69 5.85
N ASN A 225 6.55 -20.92 5.80
CA ASN A 225 7.61 -20.94 6.82
C ASN A 225 7.95 -19.53 7.37
N PRO A 226 7.00 -18.70 7.84
CA PRO A 226 7.33 -17.39 8.39
C PRO A 226 8.28 -17.46 9.60
N SER A 227 8.35 -18.61 10.29
CA SER A 227 9.28 -18.84 11.40
C SER A 227 10.75 -18.90 10.98
N ASP A 228 11.08 -19.07 9.71
CA ASP A 228 12.47 -19.09 9.23
C ASP A 228 13.16 -17.73 9.37
N ALA A 229 12.37 -16.66 9.47
CA ALA A 229 12.86 -15.30 9.69
C ALA A 229 13.29 -15.02 11.15
N ILE A 230 12.92 -15.86 12.12
CA ILE A 230 13.18 -15.61 13.53
C ILE A 230 14.69 -15.48 13.81
N GLY A 231 15.09 -14.33 14.38
CA GLY A 231 16.49 -14.02 14.72
C GLY A 231 17.38 -13.72 13.50
N ASN A 232 16.79 -13.68 12.31
CA ASN A 232 17.48 -13.32 11.07
C ASN A 232 16.55 -12.54 10.13
N GLU A 233 15.86 -11.55 10.68
CA GLU A 233 14.89 -10.72 10.00
C GLU A 233 15.51 -9.94 8.83
N VAL A 234 14.69 -9.49 7.87
CA VAL A 234 15.12 -8.56 6.84
C VAL A 234 15.59 -7.23 7.44
N THR A 235 16.42 -6.51 6.71
CA THR A 235 16.84 -5.17 7.10
C THR A 235 15.83 -4.15 6.61
N ASP A 236 15.10 -3.54 7.54
CA ASP A 236 14.16 -2.46 7.25
C ASP A 236 14.40 -1.28 8.20
N PRO A 237 14.90 -0.12 7.71
CA PRO A 237 15.20 1.04 8.55
C PRO A 237 13.93 1.66 9.18
N LYS A 238 12.73 1.30 8.70
CA LYS A 238 11.46 1.78 9.25
C LYS A 238 10.80 0.78 10.20
N ASN A 239 11.35 -0.43 10.32
CA ASN A 239 10.79 -1.51 11.13
C ASN A 239 9.30 -1.77 10.87
N ASN A 240 8.86 -1.61 9.60
CA ASN A 240 7.47 -1.82 9.18
C ASN A 240 7.38 -2.93 8.14
N THR A 241 7.86 -4.11 8.51
CA THR A 241 7.84 -5.33 7.69
C THR A 241 7.09 -6.44 8.42
N ALA A 242 6.18 -7.12 7.72
CA ALA A 242 5.53 -8.33 8.16
C ALA A 242 5.90 -9.50 7.24
N TYR A 243 5.77 -10.72 7.76
CA TYR A 243 6.07 -11.96 7.04
C TYR A 243 4.78 -12.64 6.62
N THR A 244 4.74 -13.13 5.39
CA THR A 244 3.53 -13.75 4.86
C THR A 244 3.31 -15.15 5.41
N LEU A 245 2.05 -15.55 5.47
CA LEU A 245 1.63 -16.93 5.68
C LEU A 245 0.57 -17.25 4.64
N HIS A 246 0.89 -18.16 3.70
CA HIS A 246 -0.08 -18.66 2.74
C HIS A 246 -0.60 -20.04 3.17
N TYR A 247 -1.88 -20.26 2.95
CA TYR A 247 -2.49 -21.56 3.18
C TYR A 247 -3.66 -21.82 2.23
N TYR A 248 -3.91 -23.09 1.96
CA TYR A 248 -5.09 -23.57 1.27
C TYR A 248 -5.79 -24.56 2.20
N ALA A 249 -7.07 -24.30 2.52
CA ALA A 249 -7.75 -24.89 3.67
C ALA A 249 -7.83 -26.42 3.60
N ASN A 250 -7.96 -27.01 2.42
CA ASN A 250 -8.00 -28.45 2.27
C ASN A 250 -6.65 -29.13 2.42
N SER A 251 -5.54 -28.40 2.16
CA SER A 251 -4.19 -28.96 2.11
C SER A 251 -3.36 -28.71 3.37
N HIS A 252 -3.55 -27.55 4.02
CA HIS A 252 -2.71 -27.07 5.11
C HIS A 252 -3.45 -27.11 6.46
N ASN A 253 -2.72 -27.17 7.58
CA ASN A 253 -3.28 -27.24 8.92
C ASN A 253 -2.98 -25.97 9.75
N TRP A 254 -3.93 -25.60 10.58
CA TRP A 254 -3.86 -24.45 11.49
C TRP A 254 -3.09 -24.75 12.79
N GLU A 255 -2.93 -26.01 13.15
CA GLU A 255 -2.28 -26.46 14.39
C GLU A 255 -1.62 -27.82 14.25
N GLY A 256 -0.77 -28.18 15.23
CA GLY A 256 -0.16 -29.49 15.30
C GLY A 256 1.03 -29.66 14.37
N SER A 257 1.37 -30.92 14.11
CA SER A 257 2.52 -31.30 13.26
C SER A 257 2.15 -32.46 12.35
N TYR A 258 2.73 -32.47 11.19
CA TYR A 258 2.72 -33.59 10.24
C TYR A 258 3.84 -34.60 10.55
N GLN A 259 3.83 -35.71 9.85
CA GLN A 259 4.94 -36.65 9.86
C GLN A 259 6.27 -35.97 9.48
N TRP A 260 6.21 -34.91 8.64
CA TRP A 260 7.37 -34.27 8.04
C TRP A 260 7.70 -32.90 8.64
N GLY A 261 6.99 -32.45 9.68
CA GLY A 261 7.23 -31.14 10.29
C GLY A 261 6.01 -30.51 10.93
N GLU A 262 6.16 -29.25 11.29
CA GLU A 262 5.11 -28.45 11.92
C GLU A 262 4.12 -27.95 10.88
N SER A 263 2.86 -27.76 11.29
CA SER A 263 1.84 -27.16 10.46
C SER A 263 2.12 -25.67 10.17
N GLU A 264 1.53 -25.17 9.11
CA GLU A 264 1.67 -23.77 8.66
C GLU A 264 1.17 -22.81 9.77
N GLY A 265 0.03 -23.11 10.39
CA GLY A 265 -0.48 -22.31 11.50
C GLY A 265 0.44 -22.30 12.71
N LEU A 266 1.05 -23.45 13.06
CA LEU A 266 2.00 -23.49 14.18
C LEU A 266 3.26 -22.65 13.87
N LYS A 267 3.78 -22.68 12.64
CA LYS A 267 4.93 -21.86 12.22
C LYS A 267 4.56 -20.36 12.27
N GLY A 268 3.34 -20.01 11.83
CA GLY A 268 2.81 -18.65 11.99
C GLY A 268 2.73 -18.21 13.45
N GLU A 269 2.21 -19.06 14.32
CA GLU A 269 2.14 -18.77 15.77
C GLU A 269 3.53 -18.61 16.40
N LYS A 270 4.51 -19.44 16.01
CA LYS A 270 5.92 -19.29 16.43
C LYS A 270 6.52 -17.96 16.01
N ALA A 271 6.33 -17.54 14.75
CA ALA A 271 6.81 -16.27 14.26
C ALA A 271 6.21 -15.12 15.08
N MET A 272 4.90 -15.13 15.32
CA MET A 272 4.24 -14.12 16.13
C MET A 272 4.74 -14.12 17.57
N ASN A 273 4.90 -15.27 18.20
CA ASN A 273 5.41 -15.39 19.57
C ASN A 273 6.86 -14.91 19.71
N ALA A 274 7.65 -14.98 18.64
CA ALA A 274 8.98 -14.38 18.57
C ALA A 274 8.95 -12.84 18.34
N GLY A 275 7.77 -12.27 18.15
CA GLY A 275 7.57 -10.83 17.95
C GLY A 275 7.56 -10.37 16.50
N LEU A 276 7.46 -11.30 15.54
CA LEU A 276 7.30 -10.98 14.11
C LEU A 276 5.81 -10.80 13.79
N SER A 277 5.48 -9.73 13.07
CA SER A 277 4.12 -9.56 12.53
C SER A 277 3.90 -10.51 11.35
N VAL A 278 2.74 -11.17 11.32
CA VAL A 278 2.35 -12.11 10.26
C VAL A 278 1.12 -11.56 9.53
N PHE A 279 1.10 -11.72 8.21
CA PHE A 279 0.00 -11.32 7.33
C PHE A 279 -0.35 -12.48 6.40
N ILE A 280 -1.63 -12.78 6.23
CA ILE A 280 -2.11 -13.79 5.28
C ILE A 280 -2.45 -13.08 3.96
N SER A 281 -1.43 -12.79 3.14
CA SER A 281 -1.63 -12.07 1.88
C SER A 281 -2.31 -12.91 0.82
N GLU A 282 -2.28 -14.25 0.96
CA GLU A 282 -3.03 -15.17 0.13
C GLU A 282 -3.54 -16.38 0.93
N TRP A 283 -4.78 -16.80 0.70
CA TRP A 283 -5.32 -18.08 1.17
C TRP A 283 -6.45 -18.58 0.27
N GLY A 284 -6.57 -19.89 0.13
CA GLY A 284 -7.61 -20.53 -0.67
C GLY A 284 -8.54 -21.42 0.15
N THR A 285 -9.80 -21.51 -0.27
CA THR A 285 -10.84 -22.36 0.36
C THR A 285 -10.69 -23.85 0.03
N GLY A 286 -9.97 -24.17 -1.06
CA GLY A 286 -9.81 -25.50 -1.64
C GLY A 286 -8.42 -26.09 -1.40
N ASP A 287 -7.94 -26.82 -2.42
CA ASP A 287 -6.63 -27.48 -2.43
C ASP A 287 -5.50 -26.50 -2.84
N ALA A 288 -4.25 -26.81 -2.48
CA ALA A 288 -3.09 -25.98 -2.76
C ALA A 288 -2.80 -25.76 -4.27
N ASN A 289 -3.37 -26.59 -5.14
CA ASN A 289 -3.30 -26.39 -6.60
C ASN A 289 -4.45 -25.53 -7.16
N GLY A 290 -5.23 -24.87 -6.30
CA GLY A 290 -6.40 -24.09 -6.68
C GLY A 290 -7.68 -24.91 -6.89
N GLY A 291 -7.58 -26.23 -6.95
CA GLY A 291 -8.70 -27.14 -7.16
C GLY A 291 -9.51 -27.46 -5.90
N GLY A 292 -10.31 -28.53 -5.97
CA GLY A 292 -11.09 -29.04 -4.85
C GLY A 292 -12.28 -28.18 -4.45
N ASN A 293 -13.33 -28.81 -3.95
CA ASN A 293 -14.44 -28.08 -3.33
C ASN A 293 -14.03 -27.67 -1.90
N PRO A 294 -14.50 -26.53 -1.40
CA PRO A 294 -14.24 -26.11 -0.02
C PRO A 294 -14.71 -27.13 1.01
N ASP A 295 -13.82 -27.62 1.86
CA ASP A 295 -14.19 -28.35 3.07
C ASP A 295 -14.64 -27.35 4.14
N GLN A 296 -15.93 -27.33 4.46
CA GLN A 296 -16.53 -26.39 5.42
C GLN A 296 -15.88 -26.47 6.79
N GLY A 297 -15.56 -27.68 7.28
CA GLY A 297 -14.98 -27.88 8.60
C GLY A 297 -13.57 -27.31 8.70
N ARG A 298 -12.73 -27.60 7.71
CA ARG A 298 -11.36 -27.10 7.64
C ARG A 298 -11.32 -25.57 7.49
N ASN A 299 -12.15 -25.02 6.61
CA ASN A 299 -12.29 -23.57 6.45
C ASN A 299 -12.72 -22.88 7.75
N THR A 300 -13.68 -23.47 8.49
CA THR A 300 -14.11 -22.95 9.80
C THR A 300 -12.94 -22.94 10.78
N LYS A 301 -12.14 -24.00 10.86
CA LYS A 301 -10.98 -24.08 11.76
C LYS A 301 -9.90 -23.05 11.42
N TRP A 302 -9.64 -22.82 10.15
CA TRP A 302 -8.73 -21.76 9.73
C TRP A 302 -9.27 -20.37 10.11
N GLN A 303 -10.58 -20.12 9.98
CA GLN A 303 -11.15 -18.84 10.41
C GLN A 303 -11.11 -18.67 11.94
N GLU A 304 -11.29 -19.75 12.72
CA GLU A 304 -11.07 -19.72 14.18
C GLU A 304 -9.62 -19.32 14.50
N TYR A 305 -8.62 -19.92 13.83
CA TYR A 305 -7.22 -19.59 13.96
C TYR A 305 -6.94 -18.12 13.63
N ILE A 306 -7.38 -17.67 12.46
CA ILE A 306 -7.21 -16.30 11.97
C ILE A 306 -7.80 -15.28 12.94
N ASN A 307 -9.02 -15.52 13.42
CA ASN A 307 -9.72 -14.62 14.32
C ASN A 307 -9.10 -14.61 15.73
N LYS A 308 -8.64 -15.77 16.23
CA LYS A 308 -7.88 -15.89 17.48
C LYS A 308 -6.62 -15.02 17.45
N HIS A 309 -5.93 -15.00 16.34
CA HIS A 309 -4.66 -14.28 16.17
C HIS A 309 -4.83 -12.90 15.51
N LYS A 310 -6.05 -12.50 15.15
CA LYS A 310 -6.41 -11.24 14.49
C LYS A 310 -5.57 -10.96 13.23
N LEU A 311 -5.36 -11.99 12.41
CA LEU A 311 -4.58 -11.89 11.19
C LEU A 311 -5.39 -11.25 10.07
N SER A 312 -4.83 -10.25 9.44
CA SER A 312 -5.35 -9.66 8.20
C SER A 312 -5.14 -10.62 7.03
N TRP A 313 -6.07 -10.58 6.05
CA TRP A 313 -6.01 -11.53 4.94
C TRP A 313 -6.63 -11.06 3.63
N ALA A 314 -6.17 -11.66 2.51
CA ALA A 314 -6.77 -11.60 1.19
C ALA A 314 -7.02 -13.01 0.65
N ASN A 315 -8.26 -13.28 0.21
CA ASN A 315 -8.64 -14.61 -0.30
C ASN A 315 -8.33 -14.76 -1.79
N TRP A 316 -7.74 -15.86 -2.18
CA TRP A 316 -7.54 -16.29 -3.55
C TRP A 316 -8.76 -17.06 -4.06
N SER A 317 -9.53 -16.58 -5.09
CA SER A 317 -9.27 -15.37 -5.85
C SER A 317 -10.55 -14.77 -6.47
N ALA A 318 -10.52 -13.49 -6.71
CA ALA A 318 -11.54 -12.77 -7.46
C ALA A 318 -11.36 -13.05 -8.97
N SER A 319 -11.94 -14.12 -9.43
CA SER A 319 -11.93 -14.59 -10.83
C SER A 319 -13.09 -15.56 -11.09
N TYR A 320 -13.34 -15.84 -12.36
CA TYR A 320 -14.19 -16.98 -12.79
C TYR A 320 -13.37 -18.04 -13.53
N ILE A 321 -12.12 -18.20 -13.16
CA ILE A 321 -11.27 -19.28 -13.66
C ILE A 321 -11.84 -20.64 -13.23
N SER A 322 -11.54 -21.69 -13.99
CA SER A 322 -12.02 -23.03 -13.68
C SER A 322 -11.20 -23.68 -12.56
N GLU A 323 -11.31 -23.13 -11.36
CA GLU A 323 -10.67 -23.60 -10.12
C GLU A 323 -11.69 -23.64 -8.98
N GLY A 324 -11.48 -24.52 -8.01
CA GLY A 324 -12.36 -24.65 -6.83
C GLY A 324 -12.29 -23.45 -5.89
N THR A 325 -11.20 -22.70 -5.92
CA THR A 325 -10.96 -21.48 -5.12
C THR A 325 -11.49 -20.21 -5.79
N ALA A 326 -11.88 -20.25 -7.08
CA ALA A 326 -12.43 -19.10 -7.76
C ALA A 326 -13.72 -18.62 -7.07
N ALA A 327 -13.78 -17.31 -6.76
CA ALA A 327 -14.93 -16.76 -6.04
C ALA A 327 -16.17 -16.57 -6.93
N PHE A 328 -15.99 -16.40 -8.24
CA PHE A 328 -17.07 -16.03 -9.15
C PHE A 328 -17.38 -17.13 -10.16
N GLN A 329 -18.65 -17.22 -10.55
CA GLN A 329 -19.10 -18.11 -11.62
C GLN A 329 -18.82 -17.47 -12.99
N THR A 330 -18.69 -18.32 -14.00
CA THR A 330 -18.73 -17.88 -15.41
C THR A 330 -20.01 -17.08 -15.66
N GLY A 331 -19.88 -15.91 -16.27
CA GLY A 331 -20.98 -14.97 -16.45
C GLY A 331 -21.02 -13.83 -15.43
N SER A 332 -20.14 -13.86 -14.42
CA SER A 332 -19.85 -12.68 -13.61
C SER A 332 -19.18 -11.61 -14.45
N SER A 333 -19.41 -10.35 -14.07
CA SER A 333 -18.74 -9.19 -14.64
C SER A 333 -18.31 -8.22 -13.55
N LYS A 334 -17.50 -7.22 -13.91
CA LYS A 334 -17.06 -6.17 -13.00
C LYS A 334 -18.18 -5.41 -12.28
N THR A 335 -19.42 -5.48 -12.78
CA THR A 335 -20.61 -4.80 -12.21
C THR A 335 -21.66 -5.77 -11.65
N SER A 336 -21.47 -7.09 -11.81
CA SER A 336 -22.44 -8.09 -11.36
C SER A 336 -21.74 -9.39 -11.01
N LEU A 337 -21.66 -9.72 -9.72
CA LEU A 337 -20.96 -10.88 -9.20
C LEU A 337 -21.93 -12.03 -8.94
N GLN A 338 -21.65 -13.20 -9.52
CA GLN A 338 -22.32 -14.46 -9.24
C GLN A 338 -21.32 -15.35 -8.50
N TYR A 339 -21.68 -15.82 -7.32
CA TYR A 339 -20.74 -16.50 -6.43
C TYR A 339 -20.73 -18.00 -6.64
N THR A 340 -19.54 -18.60 -6.64
CA THR A 340 -19.35 -20.05 -6.50
C THR A 340 -19.59 -20.49 -5.05
N THR A 341 -19.41 -21.78 -4.75
CA THR A 341 -19.40 -22.28 -3.36
C THR A 341 -18.29 -21.61 -2.56
N SER A 342 -17.08 -21.47 -3.12
CA SER A 342 -15.97 -20.74 -2.53
C SER A 342 -16.33 -19.27 -2.28
N GLY A 343 -16.83 -18.59 -3.29
CA GLY A 343 -17.21 -17.17 -3.19
C GLY A 343 -18.28 -16.90 -2.14
N ASN A 344 -19.30 -17.75 -2.03
CA ASN A 344 -20.32 -17.64 -0.99
C ASN A 344 -19.76 -17.83 0.42
N LEU A 345 -18.85 -18.80 0.59
CA LEU A 345 -18.17 -19.04 1.86
C LEU A 345 -17.34 -17.82 2.30
N VAL A 346 -16.53 -17.29 1.39
CA VAL A 346 -15.68 -16.10 1.66
C VAL A 346 -16.54 -14.86 1.91
N LYS A 347 -17.60 -14.64 1.13
CA LYS A 347 -18.56 -13.55 1.36
C LYS A 347 -19.15 -13.63 2.76
N GLY A 348 -19.53 -14.82 3.23
CA GLY A 348 -20.03 -15.04 4.58
C GLY A 348 -19.01 -14.62 5.66
N TYR A 349 -17.73 -14.89 5.47
CA TYR A 349 -16.68 -14.42 6.40
C TYR A 349 -16.52 -12.89 6.37
N LEU A 350 -16.69 -12.27 5.21
CA LEU A 350 -16.59 -10.81 5.03
C LEU A 350 -17.82 -10.06 5.58
N GLU A 351 -18.96 -10.71 5.78
CA GLU A 351 -20.16 -10.08 6.37
C GLU A 351 -19.93 -9.54 7.78
N SER A 352 -18.93 -10.07 8.49
CA SER A 352 -18.52 -9.57 9.81
C SER A 352 -17.71 -8.26 9.75
N ASN A 353 -17.29 -7.81 8.56
CA ASN A 353 -16.61 -6.53 8.41
C ASN A 353 -17.56 -5.37 8.72
N PRO A 354 -17.07 -4.29 9.34
CA PRO A 354 -17.85 -3.07 9.51
C PRO A 354 -18.38 -2.57 8.16
N THR A 355 -19.57 -2.02 8.18
CA THR A 355 -20.17 -1.34 7.01
C THR A 355 -20.10 0.18 7.12
N THR A 356 -19.74 0.66 8.30
CA THR A 356 -19.55 2.10 8.60
C THR A 356 -18.24 2.27 9.34
N TYR A 357 -17.51 3.30 8.95
CA TYR A 357 -16.22 3.66 9.51
C TYR A 357 -16.27 5.10 10.01
N LYS A 358 -15.46 5.41 11.03
CA LYS A 358 -15.27 6.77 11.53
C LYS A 358 -13.86 7.21 11.15
N ALA A 359 -13.75 8.41 10.57
CA ALA A 359 -12.42 8.94 10.31
C ALA A 359 -11.68 9.18 11.63
N CYS A 360 -10.39 8.87 11.62
CA CYS A 360 -9.49 9.00 12.76
C CYS A 360 -9.54 10.39 13.44
N HIS A 361 -9.77 11.41 12.64
CA HIS A 361 -9.82 12.79 13.11
C HIS A 361 -11.20 13.23 13.65
N ASP A 362 -12.21 12.35 13.56
CA ASP A 362 -13.57 12.63 14.05
C ASP A 362 -13.79 12.17 15.50
N VAL A 363 -12.77 11.62 16.15
CA VAL A 363 -12.84 11.14 17.55
C VAL A 363 -12.36 12.23 18.51
N GLY A 364 -13.01 13.38 18.47
CA GLY A 364 -12.84 14.49 19.42
C GLY A 364 -14.19 15.03 19.86
N PRO A 365 -14.31 15.73 21.03
CA PRO A 365 -15.58 16.25 21.50
C PRO A 365 -16.21 17.16 20.45
N GLU A 366 -17.51 16.97 20.23
CA GLU A 366 -18.32 17.68 19.24
C GLU A 366 -18.00 19.18 19.17
N SER A 367 -17.30 19.58 18.13
CA SER A 367 -17.33 20.96 17.64
C SER A 367 -17.42 20.93 16.13
N SER A 368 -18.52 21.44 15.64
CA SER A 368 -18.87 21.61 14.24
C SER A 368 -17.83 22.42 13.47
N SER A 369 -16.94 21.75 12.74
CA SER A 369 -16.21 22.30 11.57
C SER A 369 -15.43 21.18 10.92
N SER A 370 -15.97 20.58 9.86
CA SER A 370 -15.27 19.59 9.04
C SER A 370 -14.13 20.25 8.27
N VAL A 371 -12.88 19.97 8.67
CA VAL A 371 -11.68 20.25 7.91
C VAL A 371 -11.13 18.93 7.42
N ILE A 372 -11.19 18.66 6.12
CA ILE A 372 -10.53 17.51 5.50
C ILE A 372 -9.03 17.81 5.50
N ALA A 373 -8.29 17.19 6.42
CA ALA A 373 -6.83 17.19 6.39
C ALA A 373 -6.35 16.19 5.34
N ILE A 374 -5.70 16.69 4.31
CA ILE A 374 -5.05 15.86 3.28
C ILE A 374 -3.75 15.30 3.89
N PRO A 375 -3.45 14.00 3.77
CA PRO A 375 -2.25 13.40 4.34
C PRO A 375 -0.96 14.09 3.88
N LEU A 376 -0.06 14.30 4.81
CA LEU A 376 1.21 14.99 4.60
C LEU A 376 2.29 14.02 4.14
N TYR A 377 3.01 14.40 3.13
CA TYR A 377 4.25 13.77 2.70
C TYR A 377 5.30 13.83 3.84
N LYS A 378 5.72 12.68 4.35
CA LYS A 378 6.85 12.57 5.28
C LYS A 378 8.15 12.42 4.50
N SER A 379 8.98 13.42 4.48
CA SER A 379 10.41 13.27 4.20
C SER A 379 11.22 14.07 5.21
N SER A 380 12.22 13.47 5.79
CA SER A 380 13.26 13.95 6.72
C SER A 380 12.78 14.59 8.05
N ASP A 381 13.47 14.24 9.11
CA ASP A 381 13.20 14.42 10.54
C ASP A 381 13.27 15.86 11.09
N HIS A 382 13.16 16.90 10.27
CA HIS A 382 13.42 18.27 10.74
C HIS A 382 12.18 19.11 11.05
N PHE A 383 11.04 18.90 10.41
CA PHE A 383 9.78 19.52 10.82
C PHE A 383 8.53 18.93 10.19
N ASN A 384 7.40 18.95 10.92
CA ASN A 384 6.07 18.59 10.47
C ASN A 384 5.21 19.85 10.30
N ILE A 385 4.27 19.82 9.32
CA ILE A 385 3.35 20.91 9.05
C ILE A 385 1.94 20.38 8.95
N SER A 386 0.99 21.07 9.59
CA SER A 386 -0.45 20.84 9.42
C SER A 386 -1.20 22.17 9.44
N PHE A 387 -2.46 22.17 9.00
CA PHE A 387 -3.32 23.34 9.09
C PHE A 387 -4.49 23.05 10.01
N VAL A 388 -4.65 23.86 11.05
CA VAL A 388 -5.65 23.66 12.10
C VAL A 388 -6.27 25.01 12.47
N SER A 389 -7.58 25.13 12.40
CA SER A 389 -8.35 26.29 12.89
C SER A 389 -7.81 27.65 12.40
N GLY A 390 -7.56 27.78 11.09
CA GLY A 390 -7.06 29.03 10.48
C GLY A 390 -5.58 29.31 10.71
N LYS A 391 -4.82 28.36 11.26
CA LYS A 391 -3.40 28.47 11.55
C LYS A 391 -2.60 27.33 10.91
N LEU A 392 -1.39 27.65 10.43
CA LEU A 392 -0.43 26.64 10.03
C LEU A 392 0.35 26.21 11.28
N ALA A 393 0.15 24.96 11.70
CA ALA A 393 0.90 24.36 12.81
C ALA A 393 2.22 23.78 12.24
N LEU A 394 3.34 24.23 12.79
CA LEU A 394 4.68 23.83 12.43
C LEU A 394 5.37 23.25 13.66
N GLN A 395 5.80 21.99 13.58
CA GLN A 395 6.69 21.39 14.59
C GLN A 395 8.09 21.28 13.99
N SER A 396 9.06 21.97 14.60
CA SER A 396 10.47 22.00 14.15
C SER A 396 11.38 21.33 15.19
N THR A 397 12.28 20.46 14.74
CA THR A 397 13.35 19.88 15.57
C THR A 397 14.62 20.72 15.57
N GLY A 398 14.70 21.69 14.65
CA GLY A 398 15.83 22.63 14.53
C GLY A 398 15.39 24.09 14.74
N SER A 399 16.35 24.97 15.01
CA SER A 399 16.15 26.41 15.06
C SER A 399 16.70 27.08 13.81
N GLY A 400 16.03 28.13 13.30
CA GLY A 400 16.55 28.88 12.15
C GLY A 400 15.53 29.79 11.49
N VAL A 401 15.99 30.54 10.50
CA VAL A 401 15.10 31.34 9.64
C VAL A 401 14.19 30.41 8.86
N THR A 402 12.90 30.57 9.08
CA THR A 402 11.84 29.78 8.46
C THR A 402 11.06 30.67 7.52
N LYS A 403 11.08 30.31 6.23
CA LYS A 403 10.31 30.98 5.19
C LYS A 403 9.05 30.19 4.89
N ILE A 404 7.90 30.87 4.93
CA ILE A 404 6.57 30.32 4.67
C ILE A 404 5.99 31.06 3.47
N GLU A 405 5.68 30.34 2.40
CA GLU A 405 5.08 30.85 1.18
C GLU A 405 3.75 30.13 0.97
N VAL A 406 2.67 30.87 0.74
CA VAL A 406 1.34 30.33 0.46
C VAL A 406 0.90 30.73 -0.95
N PHE A 407 0.48 29.73 -1.70
CA PHE A 407 0.07 29.86 -3.09
C PHE A 407 -1.40 29.48 -3.26
N ASP A 408 -2.12 30.14 -4.15
CA ASP A 408 -3.42 29.67 -4.64
C ASP A 408 -3.24 28.51 -5.64
N LEU A 409 -4.37 27.93 -6.10
CA LEU A 409 -4.34 26.82 -7.06
C LEU A 409 -3.81 27.21 -8.46
N LEU A 410 -3.71 28.51 -8.75
CA LEU A 410 -3.13 29.03 -9.99
C LEU A 410 -1.62 29.29 -9.85
N GLY A 411 -1.05 29.03 -8.65
CA GLY A 411 0.38 29.24 -8.37
C GLY A 411 0.75 30.69 -7.98
N ASN A 412 -0.24 31.59 -7.81
CA ASN A 412 0.04 32.94 -7.35
C ASN A 412 0.33 32.95 -5.87
N THR A 413 1.40 33.65 -5.45
CA THR A 413 1.72 33.85 -4.04
C THR A 413 0.68 34.72 -3.37
N ARG A 414 0.07 34.24 -2.29
CA ARG A 414 -0.97 34.94 -1.49
C ARG A 414 -0.46 35.40 -0.15
N LEU A 415 0.55 34.71 0.40
CA LEU A 415 1.18 35.09 1.65
C LEU A 415 2.67 34.71 1.59
N THR A 416 3.53 35.55 2.14
CA THR A 416 4.92 35.22 2.44
C THR A 416 5.24 35.73 3.84
N LYS A 417 5.77 34.85 4.69
CA LYS A 417 6.31 35.17 6.01
C LYS A 417 7.73 34.62 6.14
N GLU A 418 8.55 35.33 6.87
CA GLU A 418 9.90 34.89 7.21
C GLU A 418 10.12 35.20 8.69
N GLU A 419 10.35 34.17 9.51
CA GLU A 419 10.45 34.26 10.95
C GLU A 419 11.63 33.44 11.47
N GLN A 420 12.32 33.93 12.50
CA GLN A 420 13.31 33.16 13.22
C GLN A 420 12.59 32.26 14.23
N LEU A 421 12.46 30.96 13.91
CA LEU A 421 11.77 30.01 14.79
C LEU A 421 12.78 29.13 15.55
N PRO A 422 12.65 29.00 16.90
CA PRO A 422 13.37 28.01 17.66
C PRO A 422 12.83 26.60 17.37
N SER A 423 13.49 25.57 17.88
CA SER A 423 12.92 24.22 17.89
C SER A 423 11.66 24.18 18.75
N GLY A 424 10.65 23.42 18.32
CA GLY A 424 9.37 23.29 19.02
C GLY A 424 8.14 23.45 18.13
N ASN A 425 7.01 23.65 18.76
CA ASN A 425 5.71 23.81 18.08
C ASN A 425 5.36 25.29 17.89
N HIS A 426 5.01 25.67 16.67
CA HIS A 426 4.65 27.03 16.28
C HIS A 426 3.30 27.05 15.58
N LEU A 427 2.51 28.09 15.83
CA LEU A 427 1.23 28.35 15.17
C LEU A 427 1.33 29.65 14.38
N ILE A 428 1.34 29.54 13.06
CA ILE A 428 1.42 30.68 12.15
C ILE A 428 0.02 31.07 11.69
N ASP A 429 -0.37 32.29 11.94
CA ASP A 429 -1.68 32.81 11.59
C ASP A 429 -1.85 32.94 10.08
N MET A 430 -2.94 32.37 9.55
CA MET A 430 -3.35 32.38 8.14
C MET A 430 -4.71 33.06 7.93
N THR A 431 -5.28 33.70 8.94
CA THR A 431 -6.61 34.32 8.89
C THR A 431 -6.70 35.49 7.92
N SER A 432 -5.59 36.03 7.44
CA SER A 432 -5.54 37.02 6.36
C SER A 432 -5.84 36.51 4.97
N LEU A 433 -5.90 35.20 4.80
CA LEU A 433 -6.27 34.56 3.52
C LEU A 433 -7.79 34.55 3.37
N SER A 434 -8.28 34.87 2.16
CA SER A 434 -9.69 34.69 1.82
C SER A 434 -10.09 33.22 1.76
N ALA A 435 -11.41 32.95 1.81
CA ALA A 435 -11.90 31.59 1.60
C ALA A 435 -11.37 31.01 0.27
N GLY A 436 -10.82 29.81 0.33
CA GLY A 436 -10.21 29.16 -0.84
C GLY A 436 -9.25 28.04 -0.51
N LYS A 437 -8.77 27.35 -1.55
CA LYS A 437 -7.78 26.27 -1.42
C LYS A 437 -6.37 26.79 -1.71
N TYR A 438 -5.42 26.39 -0.86
CA TYR A 438 -4.06 26.92 -0.87
C TYR A 438 -3.02 25.79 -0.70
N LEU A 439 -1.79 26.10 -1.13
CA LEU A 439 -0.59 25.32 -0.88
C LEU A 439 0.36 26.17 -0.03
N ALA A 440 0.70 25.73 1.19
CA ALA A 440 1.80 26.34 1.94
C ALA A 440 3.10 25.57 1.69
N ARG A 441 4.18 26.32 1.45
CA ARG A 441 5.53 25.82 1.41
C ARG A 441 6.31 26.42 2.56
N VAL A 442 6.90 25.56 3.40
CA VAL A 442 7.75 26.00 4.52
C VAL A 442 9.19 25.53 4.26
N ARG A 443 10.14 26.43 4.45
CA ARG A 443 11.58 26.14 4.29
C ARG A 443 12.34 26.63 5.52
N GLN A 444 13.28 25.78 5.99
CA GLN A 444 14.21 26.12 7.06
C GLN A 444 15.58 25.52 6.71
N GLY A 445 16.55 26.37 6.37
CA GLY A 445 17.83 25.93 5.82
C GLY A 445 17.66 25.13 4.51
N ALA A 446 18.22 23.93 4.43
CA ALA A 446 18.09 23.03 3.28
C ALA A 446 16.76 22.24 3.27
N ASN A 447 16.00 22.28 4.36
CA ASN A 447 14.78 21.49 4.50
C ASN A 447 13.57 22.25 3.96
N SER A 448 12.69 21.55 3.24
CA SER A 448 11.46 22.11 2.67
C SER A 448 10.29 21.16 2.85
N ARG A 449 9.13 21.72 3.19
CA ARG A 449 7.86 21.01 3.33
C ARG A 449 6.72 21.75 2.65
N GLN A 450 5.71 21.01 2.25
CA GLN A 450 4.50 21.57 1.65
C GLN A 450 3.25 20.94 2.27
N VAL A 451 2.22 21.76 2.45
CA VAL A 451 0.89 21.32 2.90
C VAL A 451 -0.19 22.02 2.08
N ARG A 452 -1.21 21.29 1.66
CA ARG A 452 -2.42 21.87 1.07
C ARG A 452 -3.44 22.09 2.19
N PHE A 453 -4.17 23.17 2.12
CA PHE A 453 -5.22 23.48 3.09
C PHE A 453 -6.34 24.32 2.45
N GLU A 454 -7.46 24.36 3.13
CA GLU A 454 -8.63 25.16 2.74
C GLU A 454 -8.95 26.16 3.84
N VAL A 455 -9.13 27.41 3.45
CA VAL A 455 -9.68 28.48 4.30
C VAL A 455 -11.16 28.64 3.94
N ARG A 456 -12.03 28.59 4.92
CA ARG A 456 -13.48 28.71 4.78
C ARG A 456 -13.97 30.05 5.32
#